data_87116aef46e36a1b14a21ffaed10b200
#
_entry.id   87116aef46e36a1b14a21ffaed10b200
#
_cell.length_a   1.000
_cell.length_b   1.000
_cell.length_c   1.000
_cell.angle_alpha   90.00
_cell.angle_beta   90.00
_cell.angle_gamma   90.00
#
_symmetry.space_group_name_H-M   'P 1'
#
loop_
_entity.id
_entity.type
_entity.pdbx_description
1 polymer ?
#
loop_
_entity_poly.entity_id
_entity_poly.type
_entity_poly.pdbx_seq_one_letter_code
_entity_poly.pdbx_strand_id
1 'polypeptide(L)' 'MMIMKAKEFRDLSMDELKEKERGLSQELFNLRFQKATGQLGNTAMLWKTRKDLARVKTILKELEISDTES' A
#
# COMPACT_ATOMS: atom_id res chain seq x y z
N MET A 1 9.46 -9.41 27.27
CA MET A 1 8.23 -8.68 27.29
C MET A 1 7.92 -8.00 25.98
N MET A 2 8.89 -7.45 25.34
CA MET A 2 8.67 -6.83 24.05
C MET A 2 8.45 -7.82 22.97
N ILE A 3 8.92 -9.03 23.12
CA ILE A 3 8.97 -10.01 22.07
C ILE A 3 7.57 -10.41 21.61
N MET A 4 6.68 -10.64 22.57
CA MET A 4 5.33 -11.02 22.22
C MET A 4 4.64 -9.94 21.42
N LYS A 5 4.88 -8.72 21.83
CA LYS A 5 4.24 -7.61 21.16
C LYS A 5 4.77 -7.39 19.76
N ALA A 6 5.96 -7.87 19.49
CA ALA A 6 6.51 -7.74 18.15
C ALA A 6 5.65 -8.49 17.12
N LYS A 7 5.16 -9.66 17.52
CA LYS A 7 4.33 -10.43 16.61
C LYS A 7 2.97 -9.76 16.42
N GLU A 8 2.37 -9.30 17.50
CA GLU A 8 1.11 -8.59 17.41
C GLU A 8 1.27 -7.32 16.59
N PHE A 9 2.38 -6.64 16.80
CA PHE A 9 2.64 -5.42 16.07
C PHE A 9 2.79 -5.69 14.58
N ARG A 10 3.40 -6.80 14.23
CA ARG A 10 3.52 -7.16 12.83
C ARG A 10 2.16 -7.46 12.20
N ASP A 11 1.31 -8.15 12.94
CA ASP A 11 -0.01 -8.45 12.45
C ASP A 11 -0.81 -7.17 12.20
N LEU A 12 -0.70 -6.24 13.12
CA LEU A 12 -1.37 -4.96 12.97
C LEU A 12 -0.80 -4.21 11.78
N SER A 13 0.52 -4.26 11.61
CA SER A 13 1.14 -3.59 10.48
C SER A 13 0.65 -4.16 9.17
N MET A 14 0.48 -5.46 9.10
CA MET A 14 -0.01 -6.08 7.89
C MET A 14 -1.43 -5.62 7.58
N ASP A 15 -2.28 -5.56 8.59
CA ASP A 15 -3.65 -5.11 8.39
C ASP A 15 -3.67 -3.66 7.91
N GLU A 16 -2.87 -2.82 8.54
CA GLU A 16 -2.78 -1.43 8.13
C GLU A 16 -2.26 -1.29 6.71
N LEU A 17 -1.27 -2.08 6.37
CA LEU A 17 -0.71 -2.04 5.03
C LEU A 17 -1.72 -2.51 3.99
N LYS A 18 -2.50 -3.53 4.32
CA LYS A 18 -3.52 -4.00 3.40
C LYS A 18 -4.59 -2.95 3.19
N GLU A 19 -4.99 -2.26 4.25
CA GLU A 19 -5.94 -1.19 4.11
C GLU A 19 -5.37 -0.05 3.30
N LYS A 20 -4.11 0.26 3.53
CA LYS A 20 -3.45 1.31 2.77
C LYS A 20 -3.34 0.93 1.30
N GLU A 21 -3.04 -0.33 1.03
CA GLU A 21 -2.98 -0.79 -0.35
C GLU A 21 -4.32 -0.65 -1.04
N ARG A 22 -5.38 -1.01 -0.34
CA ARG A 22 -6.72 -0.89 -0.90
C ARG A 22 -7.07 0.56 -1.18
N GLY A 23 -6.76 1.44 -0.23
CA GLY A 23 -7.04 2.86 -0.41
C GLY A 23 -6.24 3.45 -1.55
N LEU A 24 -4.96 3.10 -1.63
CA LEU A 24 -4.11 3.62 -2.69
C LEU A 24 -4.53 3.07 -4.05
N SER A 25 -4.95 1.81 -4.10
CA SER A 25 -5.43 1.24 -5.35
C SER A 25 -6.67 1.97 -5.85
N GLN A 26 -7.57 2.29 -4.93
CA GLN A 26 -8.78 3.00 -5.29
C GLN A 26 -8.46 4.42 -5.72
N GLU A 27 -7.56 5.07 -5.01
CA GLU A 27 -7.15 6.42 -5.37
C GLU A 27 -6.47 6.43 -6.72
N LEU A 28 -5.63 5.45 -6.99
CA LEU A 28 -4.96 5.36 -8.27
C LEU A 28 -5.98 5.16 -9.40
N PHE A 29 -6.96 4.33 -9.16
CA PHE A 29 -8.01 4.11 -10.16
C PHE A 29 -8.74 5.42 -10.45
N ASN A 30 -9.09 6.16 -9.41
CA ASN A 30 -9.78 7.43 -9.60
C ASN A 30 -8.93 8.42 -10.36
N LEU A 31 -7.64 8.50 -10.03
CA LEU A 31 -6.75 9.41 -10.70
C LEU A 31 -6.57 9.05 -12.18
N ARG A 32 -6.48 7.76 -12.47
CA ARG A 32 -6.36 7.32 -13.85
C ARG A 32 -7.64 7.62 -14.62
N PHE A 33 -8.78 7.47 -13.97
CA PHE A 33 -10.04 7.81 -14.59
C PHE A 33 -10.12 9.30 -14.90
N GLN A 34 -9.69 10.14 -13.94
CA GLN A 34 -9.70 11.58 -14.16
C GLN A 34 -8.77 11.96 -15.31
N LYS A 35 -7.64 11.29 -15.41
CA LYS A 35 -6.72 11.55 -16.50
C LYS A 35 -7.34 11.18 -17.83
N ALA A 36 -8.00 10.04 -17.87
CA ALA A 36 -8.63 9.56 -19.10
C ALA A 36 -9.74 10.49 -19.56
N THR A 37 -10.44 11.11 -18.63
CA THR A 37 -11.53 12.02 -18.99
C THR A 37 -11.06 13.46 -19.16
N GLY A 38 -9.76 13.72 -19.00
CA GLY A 38 -9.22 15.06 -19.16
C GLY A 38 -9.43 15.97 -17.98
N GLN A 39 -9.88 15.45 -16.86
CA GLN A 39 -10.13 16.27 -15.67
C GLN A 39 -8.89 16.46 -14.82
N LEU A 40 -7.88 15.61 -14.99
CA LEU A 40 -6.68 15.69 -14.19
C LEU A 40 -5.69 16.64 -14.82
N GLY A 41 -5.52 17.80 -14.22
CA GLY A 41 -4.63 18.82 -14.77
C GLY A 41 -3.16 18.57 -14.44
N ASN A 42 -2.88 17.88 -13.33
CA ASN A 42 -1.52 17.63 -12.89
C ASN A 42 -1.36 16.15 -12.60
N THR A 43 -0.37 15.53 -13.24
CA THR A 43 -0.16 14.09 -13.09
C THR A 43 0.78 13.74 -11.95
N ALA A 44 1.26 14.72 -11.18
CA ALA A 44 2.18 14.45 -10.09
C ALA A 44 1.56 13.52 -9.05
N MET A 45 0.29 13.73 -8.72
CA MET A 45 -0.40 12.86 -7.75
C MET A 45 -0.51 11.45 -8.27
N LEU A 46 -0.72 11.30 -9.57
CA LEU A 46 -0.81 9.97 -10.17
C LEU A 46 0.49 9.20 -9.97
N TRP A 47 1.61 9.84 -10.25
CA TRP A 47 2.90 9.20 -10.10
C TRP A 47 3.21 8.91 -8.65
N LYS A 48 2.88 9.84 -7.77
CA LYS A 48 3.13 9.63 -6.35
C LYS A 48 2.32 8.45 -5.81
N THR A 49 1.05 8.39 -6.18
CA THR A 49 0.19 7.31 -5.71
C THR A 49 0.66 5.96 -6.24
N ARG A 50 1.09 5.92 -7.50
CA ARG A 50 1.65 4.69 -8.05
C ARG A 50 2.87 4.23 -7.28
N LYS A 51 3.74 5.17 -6.96
CA LYS A 51 4.96 4.86 -6.24
C LYS A 51 4.64 4.36 -4.84
N ASP A 52 3.72 5.04 -4.16
CA ASP A 52 3.34 4.63 -2.82
C ASP A 52 2.72 3.25 -2.82
N LEU A 53 1.86 2.97 -3.80
CA LEU A 53 1.23 1.67 -3.90
C LEU A 53 2.26 0.57 -4.12
N ALA A 54 3.21 0.81 -5.00
CA ALA A 54 4.26 -0.17 -5.27
C ALA A 54 5.07 -0.45 -4.02
N ARG A 55 5.36 0.59 -3.25
CA ARG A 55 6.13 0.42 -2.01
C ARG A 55 5.34 -0.40 -1.00
N VAL A 56 4.06 -0.11 -0.84
CA VAL A 56 3.24 -0.86 0.11
C VAL A 56 3.14 -2.32 -0.31
N LYS A 57 2.97 -2.58 -1.59
CA LYS A 57 2.90 -3.96 -2.07
C LYS A 57 4.20 -4.71 -1.82
N THR A 58 5.33 -4.03 -2.00
CA THR A 58 6.62 -4.65 -1.75
C THR A 58 6.77 -5.01 -0.29
N ILE A 59 6.40 -4.10 0.61
CA ILE A 59 6.50 -4.38 2.03
C ILE A 59 5.59 -5.53 2.43
N LEU A 60 4.38 -5.54 1.90
CA LEU A 60 3.44 -6.62 2.21
C LEU A 60 4.00 -7.97 1.77
N LYS A 61 4.60 -8.01 0.59
CA LYS A 61 5.15 -9.25 0.10
C LYS A 61 6.32 -9.70 0.97
N GLU A 62 7.14 -8.78 1.40
CA GLU A 62 8.26 -9.11 2.27
C GLU A 62 7.78 -9.68 3.59
N LEU A 63 6.73 -9.10 4.15
CA LEU A 63 6.20 -9.60 5.40
C LEU A 63 5.59 -10.99 5.24
N GLU A 64 4.90 -11.23 4.13
CA GLU A 64 4.34 -12.54 3.86
C GLU A 64 5.42 -13.60 3.72
N ILE A 65 6.47 -13.27 3.01
CA ILE A 65 7.58 -14.20 2.83
C ILE A 65 8.25 -14.48 4.17
N SER A 66 8.44 -13.44 4.97
CA SER A 66 9.06 -13.60 6.26
C SER A 66 8.25 -14.52 7.16
N ASP A 67 6.93 -14.37 7.15
CA ASP A 67 6.06 -15.23 7.93
C ASP A 67 6.13 -16.67 7.45
N THR A 68 6.18 -16.85 6.14
CA THR A 68 6.23 -18.19 5.57
C THR A 68 7.52 -18.90 5.93
N GLU A 69 8.60 -18.17 5.98
CA GLU A 69 9.90 -18.78 6.26
C GLU A 69 10.08 -19.11 7.73
N SER A 70 9.40 -18.42 8.60
CA SER A 70 9.56 -18.71 10.01
C SER A 70 8.68 -19.87 10.44
#